data_af12d6f05abe9a34309522c7436101c7
#
_entry.id   af12d6f05abe9a34309522c7436101c7
#
_cell.length_a   1.000
_cell.length_b   1.000
_cell.length_c   1.000
_cell.angle_alpha   90.00
_cell.angle_beta   90.00
_cell.angle_gamma   90.00
#
_symmetry.space_group_name_H-M   'P 1'
#
loop_
_entity.id
_entity.type
_entity.pdbx_description
1 polymer ?
#
loop_
_entity_poly.entity_id
_entity_poly.type
_entity_poly.pdbx_seq_one_letter_code
_entity_poly.pdbx_strand_id
1 'polypeptide(L)'
;MKYITFLSAKCVSVSLAILGLLLSAIACDDKEYGDAMSEGQLMNDIEMNIESSIALAVGMDIQVICKSVPENVTYPELSWKSSDENIVSVSQEGKITAKAVGKAKVNISQKAAFETLKTIDVEVKPVATAIEMDDFELFEGTTKKASVKITPSNGYNVFHWKSSNEEIVKVDADGTVTGIIPGEAVVTAIATDGTSLTVSAKVTVRKVIPVESIQLDPVDDIMIGQTVVIGCHLVPEEATSGLLSWVSSDEKVAVVDADGAVTGVGYGTVTITATDPMSNISARS
;
A
#
# COMPACT_ATOMS: atom_id res chain seq x y z
N MET A 1 19.28 18.51 -21.87
CA MET A 1 20.72 18.30 -22.12
C MET A 1 21.47 19.49 -21.54
N LYS A 2 22.10 19.32 -20.39
CA LYS A 2 23.03 20.31 -19.80
C LYS A 2 24.40 19.63 -19.77
N TYR A 3 25.26 20.08 -20.67
CA TYR A 3 26.65 19.65 -20.72
C TYR A 3 27.43 20.50 -19.71
N ILE A 4 28.12 19.86 -18.77
CA ILE A 4 29.09 20.51 -17.88
C ILE A 4 30.46 20.26 -18.50
N THR A 5 31.00 21.29 -19.16
CA THR A 5 32.38 21.31 -19.66
C THR A 5 33.30 21.68 -18.51
N PHE A 6 34.13 20.74 -18.06
CA PHE A 6 35.26 21.05 -17.19
C PHE A 6 36.40 21.62 -18.01
N LEU A 7 36.62 22.94 -17.93
CA LEU A 7 37.86 23.53 -18.42
C LEU A 7 38.99 23.19 -17.44
N SER A 8 39.94 22.40 -17.89
CA SER A 8 41.20 22.18 -17.19
C SER A 8 42.05 23.47 -17.22
N ALA A 9 42.09 24.13 -16.10
CA ALA A 9 42.97 25.27 -15.91
C ALA A 9 44.40 24.81 -15.56
N LYS A 10 45.25 24.67 -16.57
CA LYS A 10 46.71 24.69 -16.39
C LYS A 10 47.34 25.29 -17.62
N CYS A 11 47.47 26.60 -17.62
CA CYS A 11 48.54 27.39 -18.21
C CYS A 11 48.30 28.85 -17.88
N VAL A 12 48.68 29.28 -16.68
CA VAL A 12 48.92 30.69 -16.39
C VAL A 12 50.29 30.79 -15.80
N SER A 13 51.24 31.11 -16.63
CA SER A 13 52.43 31.82 -16.20
C SER A 13 52.43 33.17 -16.85
N VAL A 14 52.02 34.16 -16.09
CA VAL A 14 52.16 35.57 -16.47
C VAL A 14 53.56 36.00 -16.04
N SER A 15 54.46 36.16 -17.00
CA SER A 15 55.65 36.97 -16.80
C SER A 15 55.54 38.21 -17.65
N LEU A 16 55.31 39.34 -16.94
CA LEU A 16 55.37 40.67 -17.53
C LEU A 16 56.84 41.06 -17.68
N ALA A 17 57.33 41.14 -18.87
CA ALA A 17 58.54 41.85 -19.18
C ALA A 17 58.43 42.55 -20.52
N ILE A 18 58.57 43.83 -20.51
CA ILE A 18 58.49 44.78 -21.60
C ILE A 18 59.69 44.60 -22.55
N LEU A 19 59.40 44.70 -23.81
CA LEU A 19 60.21 45.12 -24.96
C LEU A 19 60.53 44.08 -26.01
N GLY A 20 59.94 44.25 -27.17
CA GLY A 20 60.57 44.02 -28.48
C GLY A 20 60.39 42.67 -29.11
N LEU A 21 59.52 42.67 -30.11
CA LEU A 21 59.50 41.79 -31.32
C LEU A 21 60.08 40.40 -31.21
N LEU A 22 59.21 39.43 -31.25
CA LEU A 22 59.21 38.31 -32.20
C LEU A 22 58.00 37.44 -31.88
N LEU A 23 56.96 37.52 -32.74
CA LEU A 23 55.94 36.50 -32.82
C LEU A 23 56.55 35.19 -33.31
N SER A 24 56.90 34.30 -32.40
CA SER A 24 56.96 32.89 -32.69
C SER A 24 55.63 32.28 -32.35
N ALA A 25 54.78 32.04 -33.36
CA ALA A 25 53.65 31.15 -33.22
C ALA A 25 54.19 29.79 -32.84
N ILE A 26 54.06 29.40 -31.58
CA ILE A 26 54.12 28.00 -31.17
C ILE A 26 52.80 27.42 -31.63
N ALA A 27 52.82 26.83 -32.86
CA ALA A 27 51.80 25.91 -33.24
C ALA A 27 51.85 24.77 -32.20
N CYS A 28 50.89 24.71 -31.31
CA CYS A 28 50.55 23.48 -30.63
C CYS A 28 50.16 22.50 -31.75
N ASP A 29 50.95 21.44 -31.91
CA ASP A 29 50.61 20.35 -32.80
C ASP A 29 49.39 19.64 -32.25
N ASP A 30 48.23 19.95 -32.82
CA ASP A 30 46.91 19.41 -32.47
C ASP A 30 46.75 17.92 -32.73
N LYS A 31 47.84 17.20 -32.99
CA LYS A 31 47.80 15.80 -33.38
C LYS A 31 48.03 14.76 -32.27
N GLU A 32 48.37 15.18 -31.06
CA GLU A 32 48.63 14.23 -29.98
C GLU A 32 47.66 14.28 -28.80
N TYR A 33 46.62 15.15 -28.89
CA TYR A 33 45.52 15.16 -27.95
C TYR A 33 44.19 14.69 -28.57
N GLY A 34 44.27 14.02 -29.71
CA GLY A 34 43.11 13.54 -30.47
C GLY A 34 42.54 12.19 -30.07
N ASP A 35 43.04 11.54 -29.03
CA ASP A 35 42.34 10.44 -28.41
C ASP A 35 41.40 11.04 -27.34
N ALA A 36 40.24 11.41 -27.82
CA ALA A 36 39.11 11.78 -27.03
C ALA A 36 39.11 11.08 -25.67
N MET A 37 39.13 11.83 -24.59
CA MET A 37 38.38 11.38 -23.44
C MET A 37 37.00 11.10 -23.98
N SER A 38 36.65 9.86 -24.23
CA SER A 38 35.30 9.47 -24.54
C SER A 38 34.46 10.08 -23.42
N GLU A 39 33.55 10.98 -23.77
CA GLU A 39 32.65 11.58 -22.78
C GLU A 39 32.02 10.40 -22.06
N GLY A 40 32.48 10.15 -20.81
CA GLY A 40 31.99 9.01 -20.04
C GLY A 40 30.51 9.21 -19.84
N GLN A 41 29.72 8.25 -20.28
CA GLN A 41 28.28 8.31 -20.09
C GLN A 41 27.95 8.22 -18.60
N LEU A 42 27.44 9.31 -18.04
CA LEU A 42 26.99 9.36 -16.66
C LEU A 42 25.64 8.65 -16.51
N MET A 43 25.40 8.18 -15.31
CA MET A 43 24.11 7.62 -14.90
C MET A 43 23.10 8.76 -14.73
N ASN A 44 21.94 8.62 -15.36
CA ASN A 44 20.85 9.60 -15.23
C ASN A 44 19.86 9.20 -14.13
N ASP A 45 19.71 7.89 -13.90
CA ASP A 45 18.80 7.33 -12.91
C ASP A 45 19.23 5.90 -12.55
N ILE A 46 18.57 5.31 -11.56
CA ILE A 46 18.68 3.89 -11.19
C ILE A 46 17.30 3.28 -11.00
N GLU A 47 17.16 2.03 -11.42
CA GLU A 47 16.03 1.19 -11.06
C GLU A 47 16.40 0.36 -9.83
N MET A 48 15.45 0.22 -8.90
CA MET A 48 15.63 -0.54 -7.66
C MET A 48 14.67 -1.72 -7.61
N ASN A 49 15.08 -2.79 -6.92
CA ASN A 49 14.23 -3.95 -6.64
C ASN A 49 13.24 -3.73 -5.48
N ILE A 50 13.21 -2.54 -4.90
CA ILE A 50 12.34 -2.16 -3.78
C ILE A 50 11.68 -0.80 -4.04
N GLU A 51 10.63 -0.50 -3.29
CA GLU A 51 9.98 0.81 -3.29
C GLU A 51 10.88 1.89 -2.66
N SER A 52 10.60 3.15 -3.00
CA SER A 52 11.30 4.31 -2.43
C SER A 52 10.92 4.63 -0.98
N SER A 53 9.93 3.94 -0.43
CA SER A 53 9.54 4.02 0.98
C SER A 53 9.32 2.62 1.52
N ILE A 54 10.05 2.26 2.58
CA ILE A 54 10.00 0.93 3.18
C ILE A 54 9.88 1.01 4.70
N ALA A 55 9.26 -0.01 5.28
CA ALA A 55 9.27 -0.23 6.72
C ALA A 55 10.07 -1.48 7.05
N LEU A 56 10.87 -1.44 8.10
CA LEU A 56 11.65 -2.56 8.62
C LEU A 56 11.42 -2.68 10.13
N ALA A 57 11.49 -3.88 10.68
CA ALA A 57 11.60 -4.05 12.12
C ALA A 57 13.06 -3.86 12.58
N VAL A 58 13.24 -3.46 13.83
CA VAL A 58 14.58 -3.42 14.45
C VAL A 58 15.28 -4.77 14.30
N GLY A 59 16.50 -4.76 13.81
CA GLY A 59 17.32 -5.98 13.58
C GLY A 59 17.15 -6.57 12.18
N MET A 60 16.16 -6.14 11.38
CA MET A 60 16.02 -6.60 10.00
C MET A 60 17.05 -5.94 9.08
N ASP A 61 17.37 -6.66 8.03
CA ASP A 61 18.16 -6.14 6.91
C ASP A 61 17.52 -6.47 5.57
N ILE A 62 17.79 -5.62 4.58
CA ILE A 62 17.34 -5.80 3.21
C ILE A 62 18.49 -5.48 2.24
N GLN A 63 18.60 -6.28 1.18
CA GLN A 63 19.53 -6.02 0.09
C GLN A 63 18.85 -5.24 -1.02
N VAL A 64 19.31 -4.02 -1.27
CA VAL A 64 18.88 -3.22 -2.41
C VAL A 64 19.78 -3.54 -3.60
N ILE A 65 19.15 -3.88 -4.71
CA ILE A 65 19.81 -4.11 -5.99
C ILE A 65 19.44 -2.97 -6.91
N CYS A 66 20.46 -2.30 -7.46
CA CYS A 66 20.27 -1.19 -8.39
C CYS A 66 20.74 -1.58 -9.79
N LYS A 67 20.00 -1.15 -10.81
CA LYS A 67 20.42 -1.18 -12.21
C LYS A 67 20.59 0.26 -12.68
N SER A 68 21.67 0.54 -13.38
CA SER A 68 21.93 1.86 -13.95
C SER A 68 21.03 2.16 -15.14
N VAL A 69 20.61 3.41 -15.27
CA VAL A 69 19.89 3.92 -16.44
C VAL A 69 20.68 5.09 -17.04
N PRO A 70 21.19 4.97 -18.25
CA PRO A 70 21.22 3.78 -19.11
C PRO A 70 22.14 2.67 -18.56
N GLU A 71 22.01 1.45 -19.06
CA GLU A 71 22.78 0.27 -18.57
C GLU A 71 24.29 0.36 -18.82
N ASN A 72 24.71 1.03 -19.90
CA ASN A 72 26.09 1.09 -20.35
C ASN A 72 26.81 2.38 -19.90
N VAL A 73 26.77 2.68 -18.60
CA VAL A 73 27.47 3.84 -18.03
C VAL A 73 28.97 3.56 -17.85
N THR A 74 29.77 4.62 -17.97
CA THR A 74 31.23 4.51 -17.81
C THR A 74 31.64 4.38 -16.35
N TYR A 75 30.86 4.97 -15.41
CA TYR A 75 31.13 4.96 -13.97
C TYR A 75 29.94 4.40 -13.21
N PRO A 76 29.78 3.05 -13.13
CA PRO A 76 28.61 2.43 -12.52
C PRO A 76 28.63 2.43 -10.98
N GLU A 77 29.72 2.91 -10.37
CA GLU A 77 29.88 2.86 -8.92
C GLU A 77 28.90 3.79 -8.19
N LEU A 78 28.16 3.22 -7.24
CA LEU A 78 27.26 3.92 -6.36
C LEU A 78 27.91 4.22 -5.01
N SER A 79 27.47 5.29 -4.39
CA SER A 79 27.78 5.68 -3.01
C SER A 79 26.49 5.72 -2.21
N TRP A 80 26.52 5.07 -1.07
CA TRP A 80 25.38 4.92 -0.18
C TRP A 80 25.60 5.69 1.10
N LYS A 81 24.60 6.46 1.55
CA LYS A 81 24.70 7.24 2.78
C LYS A 81 23.38 7.27 3.51
N SER A 82 23.40 6.90 4.77
CA SER A 82 22.27 7.13 5.68
C SER A 82 22.27 8.55 6.22
N SER A 83 21.08 9.10 6.43
CA SER A 83 20.90 10.38 7.12
C SER A 83 21.12 10.25 8.65
N ASP A 84 20.91 9.03 9.20
CA ASP A 84 21.15 8.71 10.60
C ASP A 84 21.59 7.24 10.76
N GLU A 85 22.88 7.05 10.96
CA GLU A 85 23.51 5.74 11.12
C GLU A 85 23.17 5.02 12.44
N ASN A 86 22.57 5.73 13.40
CA ASN A 86 22.07 5.12 14.64
C ASN A 86 20.71 4.44 14.41
N ILE A 87 19.90 4.94 13.47
CA ILE A 87 18.59 4.40 13.14
C ILE A 87 18.74 3.34 12.05
N VAL A 88 19.42 3.68 10.95
CA VAL A 88 19.61 2.85 9.77
C VAL A 88 21.05 2.95 9.31
N SER A 89 21.75 1.84 9.19
CA SER A 89 23.04 1.81 8.49
C SER A 89 22.90 1.23 7.09
N VAL A 90 23.78 1.65 6.20
CA VAL A 90 23.84 1.12 4.84
C VAL A 90 25.28 0.81 4.45
N SER A 91 25.49 -0.37 3.87
CA SER A 91 26.81 -0.73 3.30
C SER A 91 26.96 -0.17 1.88
N GLN A 92 28.19 -0.14 1.37
CA GLN A 92 28.46 0.32 0.01
C GLN A 92 27.97 -0.66 -1.08
N GLU A 93 27.60 -1.88 -0.68
CA GLU A 93 26.96 -2.90 -1.53
C GLU A 93 25.42 -2.78 -1.51
N GLY A 94 24.86 -1.78 -0.79
CA GLY A 94 23.42 -1.52 -0.74
C GLY A 94 22.65 -2.40 0.27
N LYS A 95 23.34 -2.98 1.28
CA LYS A 95 22.67 -3.65 2.39
C LYS A 95 22.24 -2.63 3.43
N ILE A 96 20.93 -2.46 3.62
CA ILE A 96 20.31 -1.58 4.62
C ILE A 96 20.01 -2.41 5.86
N THR A 97 20.43 -1.93 7.05
CA THR A 97 20.20 -2.60 8.34
C THR A 97 19.49 -1.65 9.30
N ALA A 98 18.35 -2.08 9.83
CA ALA A 98 17.55 -1.35 10.83
C ALA A 98 18.12 -1.55 12.23
N LYS A 99 18.61 -0.48 12.89
CA LYS A 99 19.27 -0.54 14.21
C LYS A 99 18.38 -0.11 15.35
N ALA A 100 17.63 0.98 15.18
CA ALA A 100 16.80 1.56 16.22
C ALA A 100 15.52 2.11 15.65
N VAL A 101 14.47 2.16 16.46
CA VAL A 101 13.16 2.74 16.09
C VAL A 101 13.31 4.19 15.69
N GLY A 102 12.75 4.56 14.54
CA GLY A 102 12.81 5.92 14.01
C GLY A 102 12.67 5.97 12.50
N LYS A 103 12.99 7.13 11.93
CA LYS A 103 12.98 7.35 10.48
C LYS A 103 14.33 7.85 10.02
N ALA A 104 14.82 7.32 8.93
CA ALA A 104 16.02 7.76 8.26
C ALA A 104 15.85 7.71 6.75
N LYS A 105 16.67 8.46 6.03
CA LYS A 105 16.76 8.44 4.58
C LYS A 105 18.07 7.78 4.16
N VAL A 106 18.00 6.90 3.19
CA VAL A 106 19.19 6.35 2.54
C VAL A 106 19.30 7.00 1.16
N ASN A 107 20.35 7.78 0.97
CA ASN A 107 20.65 8.44 -0.28
C ASN A 107 21.60 7.57 -1.10
N ILE A 108 21.27 7.42 -2.37
CA ILE A 108 22.06 6.69 -3.36
C ILE A 108 22.55 7.71 -4.38
N SER A 109 23.86 7.83 -4.52
CA SER A 109 24.49 8.79 -5.40
C SER A 109 25.45 8.07 -6.35
N GLN A 110 25.68 8.64 -7.52
CA GLN A 110 26.77 8.22 -8.37
C GLN A 110 28.09 8.71 -7.77
N LYS A 111 29.04 7.81 -7.51
CA LYS A 111 30.29 8.14 -6.84
C LYS A 111 31.13 9.18 -7.59
N ALA A 112 31.11 9.14 -8.92
CA ALA A 112 31.86 10.06 -9.78
C ALA A 112 31.25 11.46 -9.86
N ALA A 113 29.91 11.61 -9.71
CA ALA A 113 29.21 12.87 -9.90
C ALA A 113 28.72 13.52 -8.59
N PHE A 114 28.73 12.79 -7.47
CA PHE A 114 28.20 13.22 -6.16
C PHE A 114 26.73 13.65 -6.19
N GLU A 115 26.01 13.40 -7.28
CA GLU A 115 24.60 13.71 -7.44
C GLU A 115 23.75 12.58 -6.83
N THR A 116 22.73 12.96 -6.05
CA THR A 116 21.78 11.98 -5.51
C THR A 116 20.82 11.54 -6.60
N LEU A 117 20.86 10.26 -6.95
CA LEU A 117 20.00 9.64 -7.94
C LEU A 117 18.67 9.22 -7.34
N LYS A 118 18.71 8.59 -6.17
CA LYS A 118 17.51 8.12 -5.44
C LYS A 118 17.66 8.32 -3.95
N THR A 119 16.52 8.43 -3.29
CA THR A 119 16.40 8.43 -1.83
C THR A 119 15.38 7.37 -1.43
N ILE A 120 15.72 6.56 -0.45
CA ILE A 120 14.82 5.58 0.18
C ILE A 120 14.45 6.13 1.56
N ASP A 121 13.15 6.31 1.79
CA ASP A 121 12.60 6.62 3.10
C ASP A 121 12.46 5.33 3.90
N VAL A 122 13.18 5.19 5.01
CA VAL A 122 13.15 3.99 5.84
C VAL A 122 12.51 4.33 7.18
N GLU A 123 11.40 3.67 7.50
CA GLU A 123 10.79 3.71 8.82
C GLU A 123 11.14 2.43 9.58
N VAL A 124 11.87 2.57 10.68
CA VAL A 124 12.18 1.44 11.56
C VAL A 124 11.15 1.38 12.68
N LYS A 125 10.46 0.25 12.76
CA LYS A 125 9.40 -0.03 13.73
C LYS A 125 9.90 -1.00 14.81
N PRO A 126 9.34 -0.94 16.04
CA PRO A 126 9.63 -1.95 17.04
C PRO A 126 9.15 -3.33 16.60
N VAL A 127 9.82 -4.38 17.06
CA VAL A 127 9.35 -5.76 16.91
C VAL A 127 8.09 -5.97 17.75
N ALA A 128 7.25 -6.90 17.34
CA ALA A 128 6.09 -7.29 18.12
C ALA A 128 6.52 -8.04 19.40
N THR A 129 5.90 -7.73 20.54
CA THR A 129 6.05 -8.45 21.80
C THR A 129 4.86 -9.37 22.06
N ALA A 130 3.71 -9.07 21.46
CA ALA A 130 2.52 -9.92 21.45
C ALA A 130 1.69 -9.65 20.19
N ILE A 131 0.99 -10.68 19.74
CA ILE A 131 0.01 -10.59 18.64
C ILE A 131 -1.26 -11.35 19.01
N GLU A 132 -2.42 -10.80 18.66
CA GLU A 132 -3.74 -11.38 18.92
C GLU A 132 -4.60 -11.29 17.67
N MET A 133 -5.49 -12.27 17.49
CA MET A 133 -6.45 -12.30 16.40
C MET A 133 -7.72 -12.98 16.90
N ASP A 134 -8.87 -12.34 16.69
CA ASP A 134 -10.16 -12.87 17.08
C ASP A 134 -10.68 -13.85 16.01
N ASP A 135 -11.46 -14.85 16.41
CA ASP A 135 -12.22 -15.70 15.50
C ASP A 135 -13.24 -14.86 14.74
N PHE A 136 -13.57 -15.26 13.51
CA PHE A 136 -14.54 -14.55 12.72
C PHE A 136 -15.27 -15.44 11.71
N GLU A 137 -16.39 -14.92 11.23
CA GLU A 137 -17.23 -15.57 10.25
C GLU A 137 -17.27 -14.77 8.95
N LEU A 138 -17.52 -15.46 7.86
CA LEU A 138 -17.82 -14.91 6.54
C LEU A 138 -18.74 -15.87 5.78
N PHE A 139 -19.38 -15.37 4.73
CA PHE A 139 -20.18 -16.19 3.84
C PHE A 139 -19.33 -16.73 2.68
N GLU A 140 -19.75 -17.85 2.11
CA GLU A 140 -19.15 -18.40 0.89
C GLU A 140 -19.12 -17.34 -0.23
N GLY A 141 -18.02 -17.26 -0.97
CA GLY A 141 -17.81 -16.27 -2.02
C GLY A 141 -17.45 -14.86 -1.53
N THR A 142 -17.45 -14.60 -0.20
CA THR A 142 -17.10 -13.28 0.34
C THR A 142 -15.65 -13.22 0.85
N THR A 143 -15.15 -12.00 0.97
CA THR A 143 -13.81 -11.73 1.50
C THR A 143 -13.85 -10.86 2.75
N LYS A 144 -12.89 -11.05 3.64
CA LYS A 144 -12.70 -10.22 4.83
C LYS A 144 -11.21 -10.09 5.14
N LYS A 145 -10.77 -8.89 5.49
CA LYS A 145 -9.41 -8.66 5.97
C LYS A 145 -9.26 -9.22 7.37
N ALA A 146 -8.33 -10.15 7.59
CA ALA A 146 -7.97 -10.60 8.92
C ALA A 146 -7.31 -9.45 9.70
N SER A 147 -7.73 -9.25 10.95
CA SER A 147 -7.24 -8.17 11.81
C SER A 147 -6.36 -8.76 12.90
N VAL A 148 -5.05 -8.51 12.81
CA VAL A 148 -4.10 -8.85 13.85
C VAL A 148 -3.83 -7.61 14.72
N LYS A 149 -4.10 -7.72 16.01
CA LYS A 149 -3.72 -6.72 17.01
C LYS A 149 -2.27 -7.01 17.42
N ILE A 150 -1.42 -5.99 17.40
CA ILE A 150 -0.02 -6.13 17.78
C ILE A 150 0.33 -5.24 18.98
N THR A 151 1.28 -5.69 19.76
CA THR A 151 1.86 -4.91 20.87
C THR A 151 3.37 -4.77 20.64
N PRO A 152 3.93 -3.55 20.63
CA PRO A 152 3.22 -2.27 20.69
C PRO A 152 2.42 -1.97 19.40
N SER A 153 1.38 -1.14 19.47
CA SER A 153 0.46 -0.88 18.36
C SER A 153 1.11 -0.24 17.13
N ASN A 154 2.27 0.41 17.28
CA ASN A 154 3.10 0.94 16.20
C ASN A 154 4.18 -0.04 15.72
N GLY A 155 4.15 -1.30 16.18
CA GLY A 155 5.10 -2.34 15.79
C GLY A 155 5.05 -2.68 14.30
N TYR A 156 6.04 -3.46 13.87
CA TYR A 156 6.09 -3.97 12.51
C TYR A 156 4.97 -5.00 12.31
N ASN A 157 4.07 -4.76 11.35
CA ASN A 157 2.80 -5.48 11.20
C ASN A 157 2.69 -6.25 9.88
N VAL A 158 3.78 -6.81 9.41
CA VAL A 158 3.79 -7.68 8.24
C VAL A 158 3.83 -9.14 8.70
N PHE A 159 2.94 -9.95 8.11
CA PHE A 159 2.75 -11.34 8.49
C PHE A 159 2.87 -12.26 7.28
N HIS A 160 3.34 -13.47 7.53
CA HIS A 160 3.18 -14.58 6.62
C HIS A 160 1.91 -15.35 7.01
N TRP A 161 1.02 -15.57 6.05
CA TRP A 161 -0.29 -16.13 6.28
C TRP A 161 -0.38 -17.59 5.82
N LYS A 162 -1.17 -18.39 6.54
CA LYS A 162 -1.46 -19.78 6.19
C LYS A 162 -2.90 -20.11 6.52
N SER A 163 -3.53 -20.93 5.67
CA SER A 163 -4.80 -21.60 5.97
C SER A 163 -4.55 -23.08 6.29
N SER A 164 -5.30 -23.64 7.22
CA SER A 164 -5.25 -25.07 7.52
C SER A 164 -5.97 -25.90 6.45
N ASN A 165 -6.89 -25.26 5.68
CA ASN A 165 -7.63 -25.90 4.59
C ASN A 165 -8.02 -24.85 3.54
N GLU A 166 -7.29 -24.82 2.43
CA GLU A 166 -7.50 -23.86 1.34
C GLU A 166 -8.74 -24.17 0.49
N GLU A 167 -9.36 -25.35 0.62
CA GLU A 167 -10.64 -25.66 -0.02
C GLU A 167 -11.79 -24.94 0.69
N ILE A 168 -11.69 -24.69 2.01
CA ILE A 168 -12.69 -23.99 2.80
C ILE A 168 -12.38 -22.49 2.85
N VAL A 169 -11.13 -22.13 3.13
CA VAL A 169 -10.68 -20.75 3.33
C VAL A 169 -9.35 -20.54 2.65
N LYS A 170 -9.25 -19.57 1.75
CA LYS A 170 -7.98 -19.05 1.25
C LYS A 170 -7.60 -17.78 1.98
N VAL A 171 -6.28 -17.55 2.12
CA VAL A 171 -5.74 -16.30 2.66
C VAL A 171 -4.62 -15.82 1.74
N ASP A 172 -4.68 -14.55 1.36
CA ASP A 172 -3.67 -13.93 0.51
C ASP A 172 -2.50 -13.38 1.35
N ALA A 173 -1.41 -13.01 0.68
CA ALA A 173 -0.20 -12.49 1.32
C ALA A 173 -0.44 -11.23 2.16
N ASP A 174 -1.46 -10.45 1.83
CA ASP A 174 -1.86 -9.25 2.56
C ASP A 174 -2.82 -9.52 3.75
N GLY A 175 -3.22 -10.80 3.96
CA GLY A 175 -4.15 -11.21 5.00
C GLY A 175 -5.64 -11.07 4.61
N THR A 176 -5.95 -10.93 3.32
CA THR A 176 -7.33 -11.02 2.83
C THR A 176 -7.77 -12.48 2.80
N VAL A 177 -8.82 -12.78 3.55
CA VAL A 177 -9.39 -14.13 3.72
C VAL A 177 -10.63 -14.26 2.85
N THR A 178 -10.69 -15.33 2.06
CA THR A 178 -11.80 -15.67 1.15
C THR A 178 -12.46 -16.96 1.59
N GLY A 179 -13.76 -16.95 1.84
CA GLY A 179 -14.57 -18.17 2.05
C GLY A 179 -14.88 -18.85 0.72
N ILE A 180 -14.51 -20.12 0.58
CA ILE A 180 -14.68 -20.87 -0.67
C ILE A 180 -15.91 -21.77 -0.61
N ILE A 181 -15.99 -22.62 0.43
CA ILE A 181 -17.14 -23.51 0.67
C ILE A 181 -17.50 -23.46 2.16
N PRO A 182 -18.75 -23.73 2.55
CA PRO A 182 -19.15 -23.79 3.94
C PRO A 182 -18.34 -24.77 4.76
N GLY A 183 -17.90 -24.36 5.96
CA GLY A 183 -17.07 -25.18 6.84
C GLY A 183 -16.23 -24.34 7.79
N GLU A 184 -15.31 -24.98 8.49
CA GLU A 184 -14.38 -24.34 9.40
C GLU A 184 -12.93 -24.58 8.99
N ALA A 185 -12.12 -23.55 9.04
CA ALA A 185 -10.67 -23.62 8.86
C ALA A 185 -9.96 -22.69 9.85
N VAL A 186 -8.68 -22.93 10.08
CA VAL A 186 -7.84 -22.07 10.92
C VAL A 186 -6.94 -21.24 10.04
N VAL A 187 -7.00 -19.93 10.19
CA VAL A 187 -6.07 -18.98 9.55
C VAL A 187 -5.01 -18.60 10.57
N THR A 188 -3.76 -18.70 10.17
CA THR A 188 -2.59 -18.44 11.01
C THR A 188 -1.78 -17.28 10.44
N ALA A 189 -1.45 -16.30 11.29
CA ALA A 189 -0.51 -15.22 11.00
C ALA A 189 0.81 -15.47 11.73
N ILE A 190 1.92 -15.36 11.02
CA ILE A 190 3.28 -15.52 11.54
C ILE A 190 4.00 -14.20 11.34
N ALA A 191 4.49 -13.58 12.41
CA ALA A 191 5.22 -12.32 12.33
C ALA A 191 6.53 -12.48 11.54
N THR A 192 6.82 -11.52 10.66
CA THR A 192 8.03 -11.53 9.82
C THR A 192 9.12 -10.60 10.37
N ASP A 193 8.95 -10.04 11.57
CA ASP A 193 9.85 -9.12 12.24
C ASP A 193 11.05 -9.78 12.95
N GLY A 194 11.25 -11.08 12.73
CA GLY A 194 12.29 -11.89 13.36
C GLY A 194 11.89 -12.52 14.69
N THR A 195 10.75 -12.14 15.27
CA THR A 195 10.25 -12.76 16.54
C THR A 195 9.63 -14.13 16.32
N SER A 196 9.14 -14.38 15.10
CA SER A 196 8.37 -15.60 14.75
C SER A 196 7.12 -15.81 15.61
N LEU A 197 6.59 -14.75 16.21
CA LEU A 197 5.31 -14.81 16.93
C LEU A 197 4.22 -15.32 16.00
N THR A 198 3.36 -16.17 16.52
CA THR A 198 2.29 -16.82 15.75
C THR A 198 0.97 -16.67 16.48
N VAL A 199 -0.09 -16.35 15.73
CA VAL A 199 -1.46 -16.32 16.22
C VAL A 199 -2.38 -16.98 15.19
N SER A 200 -3.41 -17.65 15.68
CA SER A 200 -4.38 -18.34 14.85
C SER A 200 -5.79 -17.93 15.23
N ALA A 201 -6.67 -17.84 14.24
CA ALA A 201 -8.10 -17.63 14.40
C ALA A 201 -8.87 -18.74 13.69
N LYS A 202 -9.96 -19.17 14.28
CA LYS A 202 -10.95 -20.02 13.63
C LYS A 202 -11.80 -19.15 12.71
N VAL A 203 -11.91 -19.58 11.46
CA VAL A 203 -12.74 -18.94 10.44
C VAL A 203 -13.88 -19.89 10.09
N THR A 204 -15.11 -19.44 10.28
CA THR A 204 -16.31 -20.20 9.93
C THR A 204 -16.90 -19.62 8.64
N VAL A 205 -16.95 -20.43 7.59
CA VAL A 205 -17.61 -20.07 6.34
C VAL A 205 -19.04 -20.58 6.37
N ARG A 206 -20.00 -19.64 6.28
CA ARG A 206 -21.42 -19.96 6.23
C ARG A 206 -21.92 -20.03 4.80
N LYS A 207 -22.89 -20.92 4.55
CA LYS A 207 -23.56 -20.99 3.25
C LYS A 207 -24.38 -19.73 3.02
N VAL A 208 -24.37 -19.22 1.79
CA VAL A 208 -25.34 -18.20 1.34
C VAL A 208 -26.66 -18.88 1.03
N ILE A 209 -27.71 -18.47 1.71
CA ILE A 209 -29.08 -18.88 1.43
C ILE A 209 -29.76 -17.67 0.77
N PRO A 210 -30.06 -17.72 -0.54
CA PRO A 210 -30.61 -16.57 -1.25
C PRO A 210 -32.02 -16.24 -0.74
N VAL A 211 -32.35 -14.96 -0.74
CA VAL A 211 -33.74 -14.52 -0.53
C VAL A 211 -34.55 -14.91 -1.76
N GLU A 212 -35.65 -15.63 -1.57
CA GLU A 212 -36.59 -16.01 -2.62
C GLU A 212 -37.76 -15.05 -2.74
N SER A 213 -38.21 -14.48 -1.61
CA SER A 213 -39.17 -13.40 -1.57
C SER A 213 -39.07 -12.59 -0.28
N ILE A 214 -39.55 -11.36 -0.33
CA ILE A 214 -39.71 -10.46 0.81
C ILE A 214 -41.19 -10.28 1.05
N GLN A 215 -41.66 -10.42 2.29
CA GLN A 215 -43.02 -10.16 2.71
C GLN A 215 -42.99 -8.98 3.66
N LEU A 216 -43.74 -7.91 3.31
CA LEU A 216 -43.93 -6.73 4.16
C LEU A 216 -45.24 -6.82 4.88
N ASP A 217 -45.26 -6.45 6.15
CA ASP A 217 -46.50 -6.32 6.89
C ASP A 217 -47.34 -5.16 6.34
N PRO A 218 -48.66 -5.28 6.28
CA PRO A 218 -49.53 -4.20 5.87
C PRO A 218 -49.43 -3.04 6.86
N VAL A 219 -49.41 -1.85 6.33
CA VAL A 219 -49.40 -0.60 7.13
C VAL A 219 -50.69 0.13 6.91
N ASP A 220 -51.37 0.48 8.01
CA ASP A 220 -52.52 1.36 7.99
C ASP A 220 -52.15 2.82 7.70
N ASP A 221 -53.13 3.68 7.46
CA ASP A 221 -52.89 5.11 7.27
C ASP A 221 -52.13 5.71 8.46
N ILE A 222 -51.08 6.46 8.18
CA ILE A 222 -50.28 7.15 9.19
C ILE A 222 -50.52 8.66 9.16
N MET A 223 -50.49 9.29 10.32
CA MET A 223 -50.63 10.76 10.43
C MET A 223 -49.28 11.43 10.13
N ILE A 224 -49.36 12.68 9.68
CA ILE A 224 -48.16 13.53 9.56
C ILE A 224 -47.45 13.63 10.91
N GLY A 225 -46.15 13.36 10.92
CA GLY A 225 -45.32 13.30 12.12
C GLY A 225 -45.33 11.96 12.87
N GLN A 226 -46.20 11.03 12.48
CA GLN A 226 -46.19 9.66 13.01
C GLN A 226 -45.16 8.82 12.32
N THR A 227 -44.49 7.96 13.09
CA THR A 227 -43.51 6.96 12.58
C THR A 227 -44.01 5.56 12.88
N VAL A 228 -43.98 4.68 11.89
CA VAL A 228 -44.29 3.26 12.00
C VAL A 228 -43.19 2.45 11.36
N VAL A 229 -42.74 1.36 12.01
CA VAL A 229 -41.77 0.42 11.43
C VAL A 229 -42.55 -0.62 10.63
N ILE A 230 -42.18 -0.80 9.36
CA ILE A 230 -42.73 -1.85 8.53
C ILE A 230 -42.07 -3.19 8.90
N GLY A 231 -42.85 -4.14 9.39
CA GLY A 231 -42.39 -5.53 9.59
C GLY A 231 -42.00 -6.15 8.26
N CYS A 232 -40.87 -6.84 8.26
CA CYS A 232 -40.29 -7.46 7.04
C CYS A 232 -39.89 -8.91 7.34
N HIS A 233 -40.40 -9.85 6.54
CA HIS A 233 -40.10 -11.27 6.65
C HIS A 233 -39.47 -11.76 5.35
N LEU A 234 -38.29 -12.40 5.48
CA LEU A 234 -37.61 -13.01 4.35
C LEU A 234 -38.07 -14.45 4.17
N VAL A 235 -38.11 -14.91 2.94
CA VAL A 235 -38.38 -16.31 2.61
C VAL A 235 -37.23 -16.86 1.80
N PRO A 236 -36.60 -17.97 2.23
CA PRO A 236 -36.83 -18.65 3.50
C PRO A 236 -36.40 -17.77 4.71
N GLU A 237 -36.89 -18.08 5.90
CA GLU A 237 -36.62 -17.28 7.13
C GLU A 237 -35.13 -17.22 7.47
N GLU A 238 -34.40 -18.31 7.15
CA GLU A 238 -32.96 -18.41 7.30
C GLU A 238 -32.15 -17.76 6.14
N ALA A 239 -32.82 -17.07 5.23
CA ALA A 239 -32.14 -16.42 4.10
C ALA A 239 -31.05 -15.48 4.57
N THR A 240 -29.89 -15.57 3.88
CA THR A 240 -28.76 -14.68 4.12
C THR A 240 -29.01 -13.36 3.40
N SER A 241 -29.42 -12.35 4.15
CA SER A 241 -29.60 -11.00 3.63
C SER A 241 -28.61 -10.05 4.26
N GLY A 242 -28.17 -9.05 3.49
CA GLY A 242 -27.57 -7.86 4.03
C GLY A 242 -28.63 -6.94 4.66
N LEU A 243 -28.26 -5.71 4.96
CA LEU A 243 -29.26 -4.69 5.32
C LEU A 243 -30.14 -4.40 4.09
N LEU A 244 -31.46 -4.49 4.24
CA LEU A 244 -32.38 -4.14 3.17
C LEU A 244 -32.22 -2.67 2.80
N SER A 245 -32.34 -2.39 1.51
CA SER A 245 -32.42 -1.01 1.01
C SER A 245 -33.88 -0.60 0.94
N TRP A 246 -34.23 0.50 1.62
CA TRP A 246 -35.57 1.05 1.67
C TRP A 246 -35.67 2.32 0.85
N VAL A 247 -36.73 2.45 0.07
CA VAL A 247 -36.95 3.61 -0.79
C VAL A 247 -38.42 4.01 -0.75
N SER A 248 -38.68 5.29 -0.56
CA SER A 248 -39.99 5.90 -0.73
C SER A 248 -40.18 6.40 -2.16
N SER A 249 -41.33 6.20 -2.76
CA SER A 249 -41.64 6.72 -4.09
C SER A 249 -41.86 8.24 -4.09
N ASP A 250 -42.17 8.85 -2.94
CA ASP A 250 -42.29 10.30 -2.77
C ASP A 250 -41.98 10.71 -1.31
N GLU A 251 -40.79 11.23 -1.11
CA GLU A 251 -40.28 11.68 0.20
C GLU A 251 -41.03 12.92 0.74
N LYS A 252 -41.83 13.60 -0.09
CA LYS A 252 -42.71 14.71 0.38
C LYS A 252 -43.97 14.20 1.07
N VAL A 253 -44.35 12.95 0.85
CA VAL A 253 -45.47 12.29 1.48
C VAL A 253 -45.02 11.48 2.69
N ALA A 254 -44.00 10.61 2.51
CA ALA A 254 -43.38 9.88 3.60
C ALA A 254 -41.90 9.60 3.32
N VAL A 255 -41.08 9.62 4.37
CA VAL A 255 -39.66 9.20 4.32
C VAL A 255 -39.54 7.86 5.02
N VAL A 256 -38.54 7.06 4.60
CA VAL A 256 -38.21 5.78 5.21
C VAL A 256 -36.71 5.77 5.54
N ASP A 257 -36.34 5.22 6.70
CA ASP A 257 -34.96 5.06 7.10
C ASP A 257 -34.41 3.64 6.75
N ALA A 258 -33.17 3.40 7.12
CA ALA A 258 -32.49 2.12 6.85
C ALA A 258 -33.07 0.93 7.62
N ASP A 259 -33.81 1.17 8.67
CA ASP A 259 -34.47 0.15 9.52
C ASP A 259 -35.93 -0.11 9.13
N GLY A 260 -36.41 0.53 8.06
CA GLY A 260 -37.79 0.43 7.60
C GLY A 260 -38.79 1.24 8.41
N ALA A 261 -38.33 2.22 9.18
CA ALA A 261 -39.20 3.14 9.89
C ALA A 261 -39.68 4.23 8.94
N VAL A 262 -41.00 4.25 8.69
CA VAL A 262 -41.70 5.20 7.80
C VAL A 262 -42.31 6.32 8.59
N THR A 263 -41.98 7.56 8.24
CA THR A 263 -42.50 8.77 8.86
C THR A 263 -43.35 9.56 7.87
N GLY A 264 -44.61 9.86 8.21
CA GLY A 264 -45.47 10.70 7.42
C GLY A 264 -44.99 12.16 7.43
N VAL A 265 -44.81 12.74 6.25
CA VAL A 265 -44.37 14.13 6.07
C VAL A 265 -45.42 15.02 5.47
N GLY A 266 -46.25 14.49 4.59
CA GLY A 266 -47.30 15.25 3.89
C GLY A 266 -48.52 14.40 3.55
N TYR A 267 -49.54 15.03 3.00
CA TYR A 267 -50.76 14.35 2.56
C TYR A 267 -50.52 13.65 1.21
N GLY A 268 -50.93 12.42 1.07
CA GLY A 268 -50.87 11.66 -0.18
C GLY A 268 -50.78 10.15 0.06
N THR A 269 -50.60 9.41 -1.02
CA THR A 269 -50.31 7.95 -0.99
C THR A 269 -48.94 7.75 -1.58
N VAL A 270 -48.17 6.92 -0.95
CA VAL A 270 -46.77 6.63 -1.34
C VAL A 270 -46.52 5.12 -1.28
N THR A 271 -45.64 4.63 -2.14
CA THR A 271 -45.20 3.23 -2.10
C THR A 271 -43.83 3.17 -1.44
N ILE A 272 -43.71 2.35 -0.42
CA ILE A 272 -42.42 2.02 0.20
C ILE A 272 -41.91 0.71 -0.40
N THR A 273 -40.66 0.69 -0.87
CA THR A 273 -40.05 -0.46 -1.47
C THR A 273 -38.87 -0.92 -0.61
N ALA A 274 -38.85 -2.18 -0.22
CA ALA A 274 -37.73 -2.87 0.39
C ALA A 274 -37.04 -3.76 -0.65
N THR A 275 -35.71 -3.68 -0.76
CA THR A 275 -34.93 -4.47 -1.70
C THR A 275 -33.78 -5.16 -0.98
N ASP A 276 -33.61 -6.47 -1.20
CA ASP A 276 -32.39 -7.17 -0.78
C ASP A 276 -31.28 -6.92 -1.79
N PRO A 277 -30.16 -6.29 -1.38
CA PRO A 277 -29.08 -5.92 -2.30
C PRO A 277 -28.30 -7.12 -2.84
N MET A 278 -28.37 -8.30 -2.19
CA MET A 278 -27.67 -9.50 -2.63
C MET A 278 -28.44 -10.25 -3.74
N SER A 279 -29.74 -10.43 -3.57
CA SER A 279 -30.60 -11.14 -4.54
C SER A 279 -31.29 -10.21 -5.54
N ASN A 280 -31.33 -8.91 -5.25
CA ASN A 280 -32.08 -7.88 -5.98
C ASN A 280 -33.61 -8.11 -5.97
N ILE A 281 -34.10 -8.91 -5.02
CA ILE A 281 -35.53 -9.15 -4.80
C ILE A 281 -36.12 -7.99 -4.03
N SER A 282 -37.32 -7.55 -4.44
CA SER A 282 -38.00 -6.40 -3.85
C SER A 282 -39.43 -6.74 -3.45
N ALA A 283 -39.93 -6.09 -2.39
CA ALA A 283 -41.33 -6.04 -2.00
C ALA A 283 -41.78 -4.60 -1.84
N ARG A 284 -43.10 -4.39 -1.93
CA ARG A 284 -43.71 -3.07 -1.85
C ARG A 284 -44.90 -3.08 -0.86
N SER A 285 -45.04 -2.02 -0.12
CA SER A 285 -46.14 -1.73 0.76
C SER A 285 -46.75 -0.37 0.41
#